data_f470d8b99bf9f5b136faf41b41ea7082
#
_entry.id   f470d8b99bf9f5b136faf41b41ea7082
#
_cell.length_a   1.000
_cell.length_b   1.000
_cell.length_c   1.000
_cell.angle_alpha   90.00
_cell.angle_beta   90.00
_cell.angle_gamma   90.00
#
_symmetry.space_group_name_H-M   'P 1'
#
loop_
_entity.id
_entity.type
_entity.pdbx_description
1 polymer ?
#
loop_
_entity_poly.entity_id
_entity_poly.type
_entity_poly.pdbx_seq_one_letter_code
_entity_poly.pdbx_strand_id
1 'polypeptide(L)'
;MAEAHGHQVRRPVTRADVARYAGVSTAVVSYVMNDGPKPVAAATAARVRRAIEVLGYRPNLSARALRSGSTRMLALVVSDISNPFFADYALQVQAEAGSRGYAVLMANAHGDPATESQIVDDLIDRQADGLILASVGVSPERAKSIRQFGLSTVIIDAATPVPGLASVGCDVAEGSRSVVEHLVAVHGHEQVAMVIGQGVPGADLREQGWLAATRAAGLPDGPIARRPFTREGGYQAAMHLLAARNPPRAIFASSDLQAVGVLRAVQSSGLRVPQDVAVVSFDGTMESEFTSPPLTVARQPVREMAVSAVRTVLSATTANESHQTFPMSLVIRESCGCPAADVSVRV
;
A
#
# COMPACT_ATOMS: atom_id res chain seq x y z
N MET A 1 6.05 15.71 -51.81
CA MET A 1 5.76 14.25 -51.86
C MET A 1 6.30 13.66 -50.59
N ALA A 2 5.43 13.40 -49.62
CA ALA A 2 5.80 12.75 -48.34
C ALA A 2 5.41 11.29 -48.45
N GLU A 3 6.39 10.40 -48.43
CA GLU A 3 6.18 8.94 -48.40
C GLU A 3 5.56 8.53 -47.09
N ALA A 4 4.32 8.07 -47.14
CA ALA A 4 3.64 7.43 -46.03
C ALA A 4 4.28 6.05 -45.76
N HIS A 5 5.12 5.94 -44.73
CA HIS A 5 5.60 4.66 -44.22
C HIS A 5 4.42 3.93 -43.58
N GLY A 6 3.76 3.07 -44.33
CA GLY A 6 2.75 2.16 -43.83
C GLY A 6 3.35 1.21 -42.79
N HIS A 7 2.95 1.36 -41.53
CA HIS A 7 3.21 0.37 -40.48
C HIS A 7 2.45 -0.91 -40.89
N GLN A 8 3.12 -1.84 -41.54
CA GLN A 8 2.61 -3.22 -41.67
C GLN A 8 2.55 -3.82 -40.26
N VAL A 9 1.33 -3.93 -39.73
CA VAL A 9 1.06 -4.68 -38.49
C VAL A 9 1.43 -6.14 -38.79
N ARG A 10 2.63 -6.57 -38.37
CA ARG A 10 3.06 -7.99 -38.49
C ARG A 10 2.05 -8.84 -37.74
N ARG A 11 1.43 -9.79 -38.42
CA ARG A 11 0.56 -10.79 -37.78
C ARG A 11 1.31 -11.43 -36.59
N PRO A 12 0.72 -11.48 -35.39
CA PRO A 12 1.38 -12.09 -34.24
C PRO A 12 1.69 -13.56 -34.51
N VAL A 13 2.91 -13.98 -34.18
CA VAL A 13 3.33 -15.38 -34.33
C VAL A 13 2.43 -16.26 -33.47
N THR A 14 1.96 -17.36 -34.07
CA THR A 14 1.05 -18.30 -33.40
C THR A 14 1.75 -19.56 -32.94
N ARG A 15 1.09 -20.34 -32.07
CA ARG A 15 1.58 -21.67 -31.66
C ARG A 15 1.74 -22.62 -32.89
N ALA A 16 0.90 -22.47 -33.88
CA ALA A 16 0.99 -23.26 -35.16
C ALA A 16 2.26 -22.92 -35.93
N ASP A 17 2.72 -21.68 -35.88
CA ASP A 17 3.96 -21.27 -36.56
C ASP A 17 5.18 -21.86 -35.85
N VAL A 18 5.18 -21.89 -34.51
CA VAL A 18 6.23 -22.56 -33.71
C VAL A 18 6.24 -24.06 -34.02
N ALA A 19 5.08 -24.70 -34.02
CA ALA A 19 4.97 -26.14 -34.33
C ALA A 19 5.51 -26.48 -35.70
N ARG A 20 5.18 -25.68 -36.72
CA ARG A 20 5.68 -25.82 -38.08
C ARG A 20 7.19 -25.64 -38.16
N TYR A 21 7.75 -24.62 -37.52
CA TYR A 21 9.18 -24.35 -37.52
C TYR A 21 9.98 -25.45 -36.78
N ALA A 22 9.46 -25.95 -35.65
CA ALA A 22 10.11 -27.01 -34.88
C ALA A 22 9.89 -28.43 -35.42
N GLY A 23 9.02 -28.62 -36.44
CA GLY A 23 8.68 -29.93 -37.00
C GLY A 23 7.93 -30.83 -35.99
N VAL A 24 6.97 -30.27 -35.23
CA VAL A 24 6.19 -30.97 -34.22
C VAL A 24 4.73 -30.58 -34.26
N SER A 25 3.87 -31.29 -33.52
CA SER A 25 2.47 -30.87 -33.36
C SER A 25 2.33 -29.69 -32.38
N THR A 26 1.23 -28.95 -32.50
CA THR A 26 0.87 -27.87 -31.53
C THR A 26 0.68 -28.38 -30.10
N ALA A 27 0.33 -29.67 -29.93
CA ALA A 27 0.25 -30.33 -28.62
C ALA A 27 1.62 -30.47 -27.97
N VAL A 28 2.65 -30.86 -28.75
CA VAL A 28 4.04 -30.94 -28.25
C VAL A 28 4.56 -29.57 -27.86
N VAL A 29 4.30 -28.53 -28.64
CA VAL A 29 4.64 -27.14 -28.25
C VAL A 29 3.98 -26.79 -26.92
N SER A 30 2.70 -27.14 -26.74
CA SER A 30 1.97 -26.89 -25.50
C SER A 30 2.57 -27.65 -24.30
N TYR A 31 3.01 -28.89 -24.51
CA TYR A 31 3.64 -29.68 -23.43
C TYR A 31 4.99 -29.11 -23.01
N VAL A 32 5.80 -28.66 -23.97
CA VAL A 32 7.10 -28.03 -23.65
C VAL A 32 6.93 -26.71 -22.91
N MET A 33 5.84 -25.97 -23.19
CA MET A 33 5.61 -24.65 -22.59
C MET A 33 4.93 -24.68 -21.22
N ASN A 34 4.16 -25.73 -20.91
CA ASN A 34 3.32 -25.78 -19.72
C ASN A 34 3.60 -27.03 -18.84
N ASP A 35 4.77 -27.66 -18.99
CA ASP A 35 5.12 -28.93 -18.31
C ASP A 35 3.94 -29.92 -18.34
N GLY A 36 3.48 -30.17 -19.56
CA GLY A 36 2.26 -30.96 -19.79
C GLY A 36 2.38 -32.43 -19.35
N PRO A 37 1.26 -33.18 -19.35
CA PRO A 37 1.16 -34.48 -18.72
C PRO A 37 2.00 -35.58 -19.38
N LYS A 38 2.57 -35.32 -20.55
CA LYS A 38 3.46 -36.26 -21.24
C LYS A 38 4.87 -35.67 -21.34
N PRO A 39 5.90 -36.40 -20.86
CA PRO A 39 7.28 -35.98 -21.00
C PRO A 39 7.65 -35.86 -22.49
N VAL A 40 8.31 -34.77 -22.86
CA VAL A 40 8.83 -34.54 -24.21
C VAL A 40 10.35 -34.83 -24.21
N ALA A 41 10.82 -35.62 -25.17
CA ALA A 41 12.24 -35.90 -25.30
C ALA A 41 13.09 -34.61 -25.32
N ALA A 42 14.21 -34.59 -24.61
CA ALA A 42 15.04 -33.41 -24.40
C ALA A 42 15.44 -32.71 -25.72
N ALA A 43 15.79 -33.47 -26.75
CA ALA A 43 16.16 -32.97 -28.07
C ALA A 43 14.93 -32.25 -28.75
N THR A 44 13.72 -32.78 -28.61
CA THR A 44 12.50 -32.18 -29.14
C THR A 44 12.13 -30.91 -28.37
N ALA A 45 12.25 -30.94 -27.06
CA ALA A 45 12.02 -29.76 -26.22
C ALA A 45 13.00 -28.62 -26.55
N ALA A 46 14.28 -28.94 -26.80
CA ALA A 46 15.30 -27.98 -27.22
C ALA A 46 14.93 -27.32 -28.57
N ARG A 47 14.50 -28.12 -29.56
CA ARG A 47 14.05 -27.58 -30.88
C ARG A 47 12.86 -26.62 -30.72
N VAL A 48 11.88 -26.98 -29.88
CA VAL A 48 10.70 -26.12 -29.64
C VAL A 48 11.11 -24.82 -28.96
N ARG A 49 11.98 -24.86 -27.92
CA ARG A 49 12.47 -23.64 -27.23
C ARG A 49 13.21 -22.72 -28.21
N ARG A 50 14.08 -23.29 -29.06
CA ARG A 50 14.78 -22.51 -30.11
C ARG A 50 13.81 -21.89 -31.12
N ALA A 51 12.76 -22.62 -31.53
CA ALA A 51 11.73 -22.09 -32.41
C ALA A 51 10.97 -20.91 -31.78
N ILE A 52 10.64 -21.01 -30.49
CA ILE A 52 10.01 -19.93 -29.72
C ILE A 52 10.89 -18.67 -29.70
N GLU A 53 12.18 -18.86 -29.43
CA GLU A 53 13.16 -17.77 -29.36
C GLU A 53 13.34 -17.09 -30.74
N VAL A 54 13.60 -17.87 -31.79
CA VAL A 54 13.84 -17.38 -33.15
C VAL A 54 12.63 -16.64 -33.71
N LEU A 55 11.41 -17.16 -33.47
CA LEU A 55 10.18 -16.56 -33.95
C LEU A 55 9.66 -15.43 -33.06
N GLY A 56 10.22 -15.23 -31.86
CA GLY A 56 9.73 -14.28 -30.88
C GLY A 56 8.32 -14.61 -30.40
N TYR A 57 7.94 -15.91 -30.39
CA TYR A 57 6.61 -16.33 -29.99
C TYR A 57 6.34 -16.02 -28.51
N ARG A 58 5.26 -15.30 -28.26
CA ARG A 58 4.73 -15.09 -26.91
C ARG A 58 3.36 -15.77 -26.80
N PRO A 59 3.10 -16.56 -25.75
CA PRO A 59 1.80 -17.13 -25.51
C PRO A 59 0.74 -16.03 -25.43
N ASN A 60 -0.39 -16.26 -26.08
CA ASN A 60 -1.54 -15.38 -25.93
C ASN A 60 -2.17 -15.61 -24.55
N LEU A 61 -1.96 -14.67 -23.62
CA LEU A 61 -2.47 -14.74 -22.24
C LEU A 61 -4.00 -14.74 -22.22
N SER A 62 -4.67 -14.00 -23.11
CA SER A 62 -6.13 -13.98 -23.18
C SER A 62 -6.69 -15.35 -23.58
N ALA A 63 -6.07 -16.04 -24.55
CA ALA A 63 -6.45 -17.39 -24.93
C ALA A 63 -6.14 -18.43 -23.82
N ARG A 64 -5.17 -18.15 -22.95
CA ARG A 64 -4.89 -18.96 -21.75
C ARG A 64 -5.96 -18.71 -20.69
N ALA A 65 -6.29 -17.46 -20.42
CA ALA A 65 -7.30 -17.06 -19.44
C ALA A 65 -8.66 -17.69 -19.76
N LEU A 66 -9.08 -17.65 -21.03
CA LEU A 66 -10.32 -18.31 -21.50
C LEU A 66 -10.37 -19.82 -21.19
N ARG A 67 -9.21 -20.51 -21.15
CA ARG A 67 -9.17 -21.95 -20.88
C ARG A 67 -9.01 -22.28 -19.41
N SER A 68 -8.29 -21.47 -18.67
CA SER A 68 -8.00 -21.69 -17.24
C SER A 68 -9.01 -21.01 -16.31
N GLY A 69 -9.84 -20.10 -16.82
CA GLY A 69 -10.72 -19.26 -16.01
C GLY A 69 -9.97 -18.25 -15.13
N SER A 70 -8.68 -18.00 -15.41
CA SER A 70 -7.83 -17.09 -14.60
C SER A 70 -6.88 -16.31 -15.51
N THR A 71 -6.85 -15.00 -15.33
CA THR A 71 -5.93 -14.07 -15.99
C THR A 71 -4.54 -14.03 -15.33
N ARG A 72 -4.44 -14.56 -14.11
CA ARG A 72 -3.29 -14.41 -13.21
C ARG A 72 -2.89 -12.94 -12.99
N MET A 73 -3.89 -12.10 -12.86
CA MET A 73 -3.73 -10.69 -12.57
C MET A 73 -4.55 -10.32 -11.33
N LEU A 74 -3.88 -9.72 -10.35
CA LEU A 74 -4.52 -9.05 -9.22
C LEU A 74 -4.54 -7.54 -9.47
N ALA A 75 -5.60 -6.89 -9.05
CA ALA A 75 -5.70 -5.45 -9.02
C ALA A 75 -5.35 -4.93 -7.62
N LEU A 76 -4.57 -3.86 -7.56
CA LEU A 76 -4.31 -3.07 -6.34
C LEU A 76 -4.76 -1.63 -6.61
N VAL A 77 -5.82 -1.20 -5.93
CA VAL A 77 -6.30 0.18 -6.01
C VAL A 77 -5.93 0.89 -4.71
N VAL A 78 -5.20 1.99 -4.83
CA VAL A 78 -4.77 2.80 -3.69
C VAL A 78 -5.37 4.19 -3.75
N SER A 79 -5.54 4.82 -2.58
CA SER A 79 -6.13 6.15 -2.49
C SER A 79 -5.20 7.25 -2.99
N ASP A 80 -3.89 7.16 -2.71
CA ASP A 80 -2.90 8.14 -3.17
C ASP A 80 -1.49 7.53 -3.29
N ILE A 81 -1.03 7.30 -4.52
CA ILE A 81 0.31 6.77 -4.80
C ILE A 81 1.45 7.72 -4.38
N SER A 82 1.17 9.00 -4.15
CA SER A 82 2.18 9.96 -3.67
C SER A 82 2.52 9.76 -2.19
N ASN A 83 1.69 9.01 -1.45
CA ASN A 83 1.97 8.60 -0.09
C ASN A 83 2.91 7.38 -0.09
N PRO A 84 4.14 7.49 0.48
CA PRO A 84 5.13 6.41 0.54
C PRO A 84 4.58 5.10 1.15
N PHE A 85 3.63 5.18 2.08
CA PHE A 85 2.98 4.01 2.66
C PHE A 85 2.38 3.09 1.59
N PHE A 86 1.64 3.66 0.62
CA PHE A 86 1.05 2.85 -0.45
C PHE A 86 2.08 2.33 -1.46
N ALA A 87 3.19 3.05 -1.65
CA ALA A 87 4.29 2.57 -2.47
C ALA A 87 4.97 1.34 -1.83
N ASP A 88 5.26 1.40 -0.53
CA ASP A 88 5.82 0.27 0.23
C ASP A 88 4.85 -0.92 0.23
N TYR A 89 3.55 -0.64 0.43
CA TYR A 89 2.53 -1.68 0.38
C TYR A 89 2.47 -2.37 -0.99
N ALA A 90 2.52 -1.60 -2.07
CA ALA A 90 2.51 -2.13 -3.44
C ALA A 90 3.72 -3.04 -3.72
N LEU A 91 4.90 -2.67 -3.24
CA LEU A 91 6.11 -3.51 -3.37
C LEU A 91 5.93 -4.87 -2.69
N GLN A 92 5.37 -4.90 -1.47
CA GLN A 92 5.12 -6.14 -0.75
C GLN A 92 4.03 -7.00 -1.40
N VAL A 93 2.95 -6.37 -1.89
CA VAL A 93 1.89 -7.05 -2.65
C VAL A 93 2.45 -7.64 -3.94
N GLN A 94 3.26 -6.90 -4.69
CA GLN A 94 3.89 -7.40 -5.92
C GLN A 94 4.83 -8.58 -5.65
N ALA A 95 5.63 -8.53 -4.59
CA ALA A 95 6.53 -9.61 -4.21
C ALA A 95 5.76 -10.89 -3.87
N GLU A 96 4.73 -10.80 -3.02
CA GLU A 96 3.92 -11.96 -2.61
C GLU A 96 3.08 -12.51 -3.77
N ALA A 97 2.43 -11.65 -4.56
CA ALA A 97 1.66 -12.05 -5.74
C ALA A 97 2.56 -12.69 -6.80
N GLY A 98 3.74 -12.11 -7.05
CA GLY A 98 4.74 -12.64 -7.98
C GLY A 98 5.24 -14.03 -7.60
N SER A 99 5.47 -14.30 -6.29
CA SER A 99 5.86 -15.62 -5.79
C SER A 99 4.80 -16.70 -6.09
N ARG A 100 3.53 -16.28 -6.29
CA ARG A 100 2.39 -17.14 -6.64
C ARG A 100 2.06 -17.14 -8.14
N GLY A 101 2.87 -16.45 -8.96
CA GLY A 101 2.70 -16.37 -10.40
C GLY A 101 1.60 -15.42 -10.86
N TYR A 102 1.27 -14.41 -10.04
CA TYR A 102 0.33 -13.34 -10.37
C TYR A 102 1.07 -12.04 -10.68
N ALA A 103 0.60 -11.33 -11.70
CA ALA A 103 0.97 -9.95 -11.95
C ALA A 103 0.05 -9.02 -11.14
N VAL A 104 0.54 -7.83 -10.77
CA VAL A 104 -0.26 -6.81 -10.09
C VAL A 104 -0.44 -5.61 -11.00
N LEU A 105 -1.69 -5.25 -11.28
CA LEU A 105 -2.06 -3.99 -11.91
C LEU A 105 -2.42 -2.99 -10.83
N MET A 106 -1.65 -1.91 -10.73
CA MET A 106 -1.88 -0.85 -9.76
C MET A 106 -2.65 0.31 -10.38
N ALA A 107 -3.63 0.83 -9.64
CA ALA A 107 -4.39 2.04 -10.00
C ALA A 107 -4.48 3.00 -8.82
N ASN A 108 -4.58 4.30 -9.11
CA ASN A 108 -4.65 5.38 -8.13
C ASN A 108 -6.03 6.05 -8.18
N ALA A 109 -6.75 6.07 -7.07
CA ALA A 109 -8.07 6.66 -6.96
C ALA A 109 -8.07 8.16 -6.60
N HIS A 110 -6.90 8.74 -6.28
CA HIS A 110 -6.73 10.15 -5.88
C HIS A 110 -7.60 10.58 -4.69
N GLY A 111 -7.97 9.64 -3.82
CA GLY A 111 -8.88 9.90 -2.69
C GLY A 111 -10.31 10.26 -3.10
N ASP A 112 -10.67 10.06 -4.37
CA ASP A 112 -12.00 10.38 -4.91
C ASP A 112 -12.85 9.10 -5.05
N PRO A 113 -13.99 8.99 -4.32
CA PRO A 113 -14.85 7.82 -4.38
C PRO A 113 -15.45 7.52 -5.77
N ALA A 114 -15.68 8.56 -6.60
CA ALA A 114 -16.21 8.36 -7.94
C ALA A 114 -15.16 7.74 -8.87
N THR A 115 -13.94 8.25 -8.82
CA THR A 115 -12.78 7.70 -9.53
C THR A 115 -12.49 6.27 -9.08
N GLU A 116 -12.52 5.99 -7.77
CA GLU A 116 -12.36 4.63 -7.23
C GLU A 116 -13.41 3.67 -7.82
N SER A 117 -14.68 4.08 -7.83
CA SER A 117 -15.76 3.26 -8.38
C SER A 117 -15.55 2.94 -9.85
N GLN A 118 -15.20 3.91 -10.66
CA GLN A 118 -14.94 3.71 -12.09
C GLN A 118 -13.75 2.77 -12.33
N ILE A 119 -12.66 2.95 -11.58
CA ILE A 119 -11.48 2.06 -11.67
C ILE A 119 -11.86 0.62 -11.31
N VAL A 120 -12.64 0.42 -10.26
CA VAL A 120 -13.06 -0.93 -9.85
C VAL A 120 -13.93 -1.58 -10.92
N ASP A 121 -14.85 -0.85 -11.52
CA ASP A 121 -15.71 -1.35 -12.60
C ASP A 121 -14.87 -1.73 -13.84
N ASP A 122 -13.91 -0.89 -14.25
CA ASP A 122 -12.96 -1.18 -15.33
C ASP A 122 -12.11 -2.44 -15.07
N LEU A 123 -11.73 -2.69 -13.81
CA LEU A 123 -10.94 -3.86 -13.41
C LEU A 123 -11.78 -5.14 -13.43
N ILE A 124 -13.06 -5.05 -13.08
CA ILE A 124 -14.04 -6.14 -13.20
C ILE A 124 -14.19 -6.52 -14.68
N ASP A 125 -14.40 -5.55 -15.57
CA ASP A 125 -14.54 -5.76 -17.00
C ASP A 125 -13.28 -6.38 -17.63
N ARG A 126 -12.09 -6.08 -17.09
CA ARG A 126 -10.81 -6.68 -17.49
C ARG A 126 -10.56 -8.06 -16.92
N GLN A 127 -11.51 -8.60 -16.14
CA GLN A 127 -11.44 -9.93 -15.55
C GLN A 127 -10.21 -10.12 -14.65
N ALA A 128 -9.89 -9.15 -13.79
CA ALA A 128 -8.92 -9.36 -12.72
C ALA A 128 -9.38 -10.54 -11.85
N ASP A 129 -8.45 -11.37 -11.40
CA ASP A 129 -8.75 -12.55 -10.56
C ASP A 129 -9.07 -12.17 -9.11
N GLY A 130 -8.68 -10.96 -8.69
CA GLY A 130 -8.96 -10.43 -7.38
C GLY A 130 -8.59 -8.96 -7.24
N LEU A 131 -9.18 -8.32 -6.25
CA LEU A 131 -9.02 -6.89 -5.94
C LEU A 131 -8.50 -6.69 -4.51
N ILE A 132 -7.42 -5.95 -4.37
CA ILE A 132 -6.94 -5.40 -3.11
C ILE A 132 -7.21 -3.90 -3.16
N LEU A 133 -8.03 -3.39 -2.25
CA LEU A 133 -8.56 -2.02 -2.30
C LEU A 133 -8.23 -1.27 -1.01
N ALA A 134 -7.47 -0.17 -1.11
CA ALA A 134 -7.32 0.82 -0.06
C ALA A 134 -8.36 1.93 -0.24
N SER A 135 -9.48 1.82 0.45
CA SER A 135 -10.57 2.77 0.36
C SER A 135 -10.73 3.59 1.63
N VAL A 136 -11.03 4.87 1.49
CA VAL A 136 -11.28 5.82 2.61
C VAL A 136 -12.68 5.62 3.22
N GLY A 137 -13.25 4.45 3.05
CA GLY A 137 -14.56 4.09 3.59
C GLY A 137 -15.42 3.41 2.54
N VAL A 138 -15.67 2.14 2.75
CA VAL A 138 -16.54 1.35 1.87
C VAL A 138 -17.94 1.38 2.46
N SER A 139 -18.88 2.03 1.76
CA SER A 139 -20.29 1.99 2.19
C SER A 139 -20.85 0.57 2.06
N PRO A 140 -21.88 0.20 2.84
CA PRO A 140 -22.56 -1.10 2.72
C PRO A 140 -23.07 -1.37 1.30
N GLU A 141 -23.55 -0.34 0.60
CA GLU A 141 -24.02 -0.43 -0.79
C GLU A 141 -22.87 -0.76 -1.73
N ARG A 142 -21.71 -0.11 -1.53
CA ARG A 142 -20.51 -0.36 -2.34
C ARG A 142 -19.97 -1.77 -2.09
N ALA A 143 -19.89 -2.21 -0.84
CA ALA A 143 -19.51 -3.59 -0.51
C ALA A 143 -20.44 -4.60 -1.16
N LYS A 144 -21.75 -4.35 -1.16
CA LYS A 144 -22.74 -5.19 -1.84
C LYS A 144 -22.54 -5.21 -3.35
N SER A 145 -22.29 -4.07 -3.98
CA SER A 145 -22.01 -3.97 -5.42
C SER A 145 -20.79 -4.78 -5.80
N ILE A 146 -19.67 -4.60 -5.11
CA ILE A 146 -18.42 -5.36 -5.36
C ILE A 146 -18.67 -6.88 -5.27
N ARG A 147 -19.41 -7.35 -4.25
CA ARG A 147 -19.75 -8.78 -4.10
C ARG A 147 -20.61 -9.33 -5.22
N GLN A 148 -21.56 -8.53 -5.74
CA GLN A 148 -22.46 -8.97 -6.82
C GLN A 148 -21.71 -9.31 -8.12
N PHE A 149 -20.56 -8.71 -8.35
CA PHE A 149 -19.70 -9.03 -9.50
C PHE A 149 -18.88 -10.32 -9.31
N GLY A 150 -18.90 -10.91 -8.10
CA GLY A 150 -18.19 -12.17 -7.81
C GLY A 150 -16.66 -12.01 -7.77
N LEU A 151 -16.12 -10.79 -7.75
CA LEU A 151 -14.69 -10.53 -7.66
C LEU A 151 -14.23 -10.69 -6.20
N SER A 152 -13.29 -11.60 -5.97
CA SER A 152 -12.66 -11.74 -4.66
C SER A 152 -11.99 -10.43 -4.26
N THR A 153 -12.40 -9.84 -3.15
CA THR A 153 -11.96 -8.50 -2.74
C THR A 153 -11.52 -8.47 -1.30
N VAL A 154 -10.41 -7.79 -1.05
CA VAL A 154 -9.87 -7.52 0.30
C VAL A 154 -9.68 -6.03 0.45
N ILE A 155 -10.25 -5.46 1.50
CA ILE A 155 -10.02 -4.06 1.88
C ILE A 155 -8.76 -4.00 2.74
N ILE A 156 -7.84 -3.12 2.39
CA ILE A 156 -6.60 -2.86 3.14
C ILE A 156 -6.65 -1.49 3.81
N ASP A 157 -5.76 -1.30 4.79
CA ASP A 157 -5.73 -0.08 5.64
C ASP A 157 -7.07 0.13 6.37
N ALA A 158 -7.78 -0.96 6.62
CA ALA A 158 -9.06 -0.97 7.31
C ALA A 158 -8.82 -1.03 8.83
N ALA A 159 -9.08 0.06 9.51
CA ALA A 159 -8.93 0.13 10.97
C ALA A 159 -10.02 -0.66 11.73
N THR A 160 -11.12 -1.00 11.05
CA THR A 160 -12.25 -1.77 11.59
C THR A 160 -12.79 -2.74 10.55
N PRO A 161 -13.53 -3.79 10.97
CA PRO A 161 -14.17 -4.71 10.03
C PRO A 161 -15.04 -3.98 9.00
N VAL A 162 -14.95 -4.41 7.74
CA VAL A 162 -15.79 -3.91 6.65
C VAL A 162 -16.92 -4.91 6.40
N PRO A 163 -18.18 -4.57 6.69
CA PRO A 163 -19.30 -5.49 6.53
C PRO A 163 -19.38 -6.07 5.11
N GLY A 164 -19.41 -7.39 5.03
CA GLY A 164 -19.56 -8.09 3.75
C GLY A 164 -18.27 -8.26 2.93
N LEU A 165 -17.13 -7.78 3.37
CA LEU A 165 -15.84 -7.94 2.69
C LEU A 165 -14.76 -8.39 3.68
N ALA A 166 -13.79 -9.15 3.18
CA ALA A 166 -12.57 -9.39 3.93
C ALA A 166 -11.79 -8.08 4.08
N SER A 167 -11.15 -7.89 5.22
CA SER A 167 -10.35 -6.69 5.46
C SER A 167 -9.09 -6.98 6.27
N VAL A 168 -8.07 -6.17 6.05
CA VAL A 168 -6.77 -6.25 6.70
C VAL A 168 -6.36 -4.85 7.15
N GLY A 169 -5.93 -4.73 8.39
CA GLY A 169 -5.45 -3.49 8.94
C GLY A 169 -4.48 -3.71 10.09
N CYS A 170 -4.17 -2.64 10.81
CA CYS A 170 -3.36 -2.68 12.02
C CYS A 170 -4.08 -2.03 13.20
N ASP A 171 -3.55 -2.20 14.40
CA ASP A 171 -4.08 -1.57 15.60
C ASP A 171 -3.65 -0.09 15.64
N VAL A 172 -4.37 0.73 14.87
CA VAL A 172 -4.11 2.15 14.66
C VAL A 172 -4.18 2.93 15.98
N ALA A 173 -5.18 2.63 16.83
CA ALA A 173 -5.36 3.33 18.09
C ALA A 173 -4.22 3.04 19.06
N GLU A 174 -3.84 1.76 19.21
CA GLU A 174 -2.74 1.35 20.08
C GLU A 174 -1.40 1.85 19.56
N GLY A 175 -1.13 1.79 18.24
CA GLY A 175 0.07 2.36 17.64
C GLY A 175 0.22 3.85 17.91
N SER A 176 -0.87 4.61 17.74
CA SER A 176 -0.87 6.05 18.04
C SER A 176 -0.73 6.34 19.52
N ARG A 177 -1.39 5.54 20.36
CA ARG A 177 -1.25 5.64 21.82
C ARG A 177 0.21 5.44 22.24
N SER A 178 0.87 4.40 21.75
CA SER A 178 2.24 4.05 22.15
C SER A 178 3.26 5.13 21.82
N VAL A 179 3.16 5.75 20.64
CA VAL A 179 4.11 6.80 20.22
C VAL A 179 3.88 8.12 21.00
N VAL A 180 2.64 8.42 21.36
CA VAL A 180 2.30 9.60 22.18
C VAL A 180 2.67 9.38 23.64
N GLU A 181 2.40 8.19 24.20
CA GLU A 181 2.85 7.82 25.54
C GLU A 181 4.36 7.93 25.70
N HIS A 182 5.12 7.57 24.67
CA HIS A 182 6.57 7.74 24.68
C HIS A 182 6.98 9.21 24.87
N LEU A 183 6.33 10.16 24.17
CA LEU A 183 6.58 11.59 24.35
C LEU A 183 6.26 12.06 25.78
N VAL A 184 5.16 11.58 26.34
CA VAL A 184 4.70 11.99 27.67
C VAL A 184 5.52 11.32 28.77
N ALA A 185 5.66 10.00 28.75
CA ALA A 185 6.25 9.25 29.86
C ALA A 185 7.78 9.32 29.86
N VAL A 186 8.42 9.37 28.70
CA VAL A 186 9.90 9.36 28.62
C VAL A 186 10.48 10.77 28.56
N HIS A 187 9.81 11.68 27.84
CA HIS A 187 10.33 13.03 27.62
C HIS A 187 9.61 14.12 28.43
N GLY A 188 8.57 13.76 29.19
CA GLY A 188 7.88 14.67 30.14
C GLY A 188 7.08 15.79 29.43
N HIS A 189 6.65 15.57 28.19
CA HIS A 189 5.82 16.57 27.51
C HIS A 189 4.43 16.65 28.14
N GLU A 190 4.08 17.82 28.66
CA GLU A 190 2.79 18.08 29.32
C GLU A 190 1.67 18.43 28.32
N GLN A 191 2.01 18.63 27.05
CA GLN A 191 1.07 18.87 25.96
C GLN A 191 1.65 18.34 24.65
N VAL A 192 0.88 17.52 23.96
CA VAL A 192 1.21 17.01 22.62
C VAL A 192 0.17 17.51 21.63
N ALA A 193 0.60 18.30 20.65
CA ALA A 193 -0.26 18.72 19.56
C ALA A 193 -0.42 17.60 18.54
N MET A 194 -1.51 17.62 17.77
CA MET A 194 -1.76 16.68 16.71
C MET A 194 -1.91 17.37 15.34
N VAL A 195 -1.19 16.85 14.34
CA VAL A 195 -1.42 17.14 12.93
C VAL A 195 -2.08 15.93 12.29
N ILE A 196 -3.28 16.11 11.75
CA ILE A 196 -4.09 15.01 11.23
C ILE A 196 -4.80 15.40 9.93
N GLY A 197 -5.25 14.40 9.17
CA GLY A 197 -6.06 14.57 7.98
C GLY A 197 -7.39 15.29 8.22
N GLN A 198 -7.97 15.77 7.15
CA GLN A 198 -9.34 16.28 7.18
C GLN A 198 -10.31 15.12 7.37
N GLY A 199 -11.31 15.30 8.22
CA GLY A 199 -12.30 14.29 8.54
C GLY A 199 -13.20 14.71 9.70
N VAL A 200 -14.09 13.82 10.10
CA VAL A 200 -14.97 14.04 11.25
C VAL A 200 -14.13 13.98 12.54
N PRO A 201 -14.18 15.01 13.39
CA PRO A 201 -13.47 14.99 14.68
C PRO A 201 -13.82 13.74 15.51
N GLY A 202 -12.79 13.09 16.07
CA GLY A 202 -12.94 11.89 16.90
C GLY A 202 -13.20 10.58 16.15
N ALA A 203 -13.42 10.61 14.84
CA ALA A 203 -13.68 9.39 14.07
C ALA A 203 -12.40 8.62 13.70
N ASP A 204 -11.27 9.31 13.56
CA ASP A 204 -9.99 8.68 13.21
C ASP A 204 -9.38 7.98 14.44
N LEU A 205 -9.03 6.70 14.31
CA LEU A 205 -8.45 5.93 15.41
C LEU A 205 -7.09 6.46 15.87
N ARG A 206 -6.36 7.18 15.02
CA ARG A 206 -5.11 7.86 15.42
C ARG A 206 -5.40 8.98 16.40
N GLU A 207 -6.47 9.74 16.19
CA GLU A 207 -6.92 10.76 17.14
C GLU A 207 -7.38 10.14 18.46
N GLN A 208 -8.11 9.02 18.40
CA GLN A 208 -8.54 8.30 19.60
C GLN A 208 -7.35 7.79 20.41
N GLY A 209 -6.32 7.22 19.77
CA GLY A 209 -5.09 6.77 20.42
C GLY A 209 -4.31 7.92 21.08
N TRP A 210 -4.19 9.06 20.38
CA TRP A 210 -3.59 10.27 20.91
C TRP A 210 -4.35 10.80 22.14
N LEU A 211 -5.68 10.87 22.09
CA LEU A 211 -6.52 11.26 23.23
C LEU A 211 -6.41 10.28 24.38
N ALA A 212 -6.36 8.98 24.09
CA ALA A 212 -6.22 7.96 25.13
C ALA A 212 -4.88 8.12 25.90
N ALA A 213 -3.78 8.36 25.19
CA ALA A 213 -2.46 8.57 25.81
C ALA A 213 -2.42 9.83 26.67
N THR A 214 -2.89 10.96 26.16
CA THR A 214 -2.87 12.25 26.90
C THR A 214 -3.76 12.21 28.13
N ARG A 215 -4.98 11.66 28.01
CA ARG A 215 -5.92 11.53 29.13
C ARG A 215 -5.47 10.55 30.19
N ALA A 216 -4.87 9.42 29.79
CA ALA A 216 -4.30 8.46 30.74
C ALA A 216 -3.18 9.08 31.60
N ALA A 217 -2.45 10.04 31.06
CA ALA A 217 -1.44 10.81 31.78
C ALA A 217 -2.01 11.99 32.58
N GLY A 218 -3.32 12.21 32.59
CA GLY A 218 -3.97 13.35 33.26
C GLY A 218 -3.72 14.70 32.58
N LEU A 219 -3.28 14.70 31.32
CA LEU A 219 -2.97 15.91 30.56
C LEU A 219 -4.21 16.47 29.88
N PRO A 220 -4.27 17.78 29.63
CA PRO A 220 -5.33 18.38 28.81
C PRO A 220 -5.21 17.91 27.35
N ASP A 221 -6.33 17.86 26.65
CA ASP A 221 -6.33 17.64 25.21
C ASP A 221 -5.49 18.74 24.52
N GLY A 222 -4.48 18.35 23.75
CA GLY A 222 -3.62 19.29 23.02
C GLY A 222 -4.32 19.92 21.81
N PRO A 223 -3.71 20.94 21.19
CA PRO A 223 -4.25 21.53 19.97
C PRO A 223 -4.16 20.56 18.79
N ILE A 224 -5.20 20.56 17.94
CA ILE A 224 -5.28 19.75 16.72
C ILE A 224 -5.34 20.68 15.52
N ALA A 225 -4.50 20.40 14.51
CA ALA A 225 -4.56 21.04 13.20
C ALA A 225 -4.92 20.02 12.11
N ARG A 226 -6.07 20.22 11.44
CA ARG A 226 -6.57 19.32 10.39
C ARG A 226 -6.25 19.89 9.01
N ARG A 227 -5.45 19.14 8.23
CA ARG A 227 -5.07 19.47 6.86
C ARG A 227 -5.00 18.19 6.03
N PRO A 228 -5.02 18.26 4.69
CA PRO A 228 -4.85 17.06 3.86
C PRO A 228 -3.63 16.24 4.23
N PHE A 229 -3.69 14.92 3.97
CA PHE A 229 -2.55 14.00 4.15
C PHE A 229 -1.48 14.24 3.07
N THR A 230 -0.86 15.42 3.10
CA THR A 230 0.21 15.83 2.18
C THR A 230 1.33 16.51 2.96
N ARG A 231 2.52 16.61 2.34
CA ARG A 231 3.65 17.36 2.92
C ARG A 231 3.27 18.83 3.13
N GLU A 232 2.58 19.42 2.16
CA GLU A 232 2.07 20.80 2.25
C GLU A 232 1.04 20.95 3.39
N GLY A 233 0.12 20.00 3.52
CA GLY A 233 -0.85 19.97 4.61
C GLY A 233 -0.18 19.90 5.98
N GLY A 234 0.82 19.05 6.13
CA GLY A 234 1.65 18.96 7.34
C GLY A 234 2.38 20.28 7.65
N TYR A 235 2.96 20.91 6.65
CA TYR A 235 3.62 22.21 6.76
C TYR A 235 2.66 23.30 7.25
N GLN A 236 1.51 23.46 6.59
CA GLN A 236 0.50 24.46 6.95
C GLN A 236 -0.07 24.23 8.35
N ALA A 237 -0.32 22.96 8.72
CA ALA A 237 -0.78 22.59 10.05
C ALA A 237 0.23 22.99 11.14
N ALA A 238 1.50 22.65 10.93
CA ALA A 238 2.55 22.98 11.89
C ALA A 238 2.80 24.49 11.99
N MET A 239 2.82 25.22 10.87
CA MET A 239 2.93 26.69 10.89
C MET A 239 1.80 27.33 11.68
N HIS A 240 0.55 26.81 11.56
CA HIS A 240 -0.57 27.28 12.37
C HIS A 240 -0.38 27.01 13.87
N LEU A 241 0.08 25.81 14.24
CA LEU A 241 0.33 25.44 15.63
C LEU A 241 1.47 26.25 16.26
N LEU A 242 2.55 26.46 15.49
CA LEU A 242 3.73 27.20 15.96
C LEU A 242 3.50 28.72 16.08
N ALA A 243 2.53 29.26 15.36
CA ALA A 243 2.14 30.68 15.46
C ALA A 243 1.26 30.98 16.69
N ALA A 244 0.85 29.98 17.46
CA ALA A 244 0.05 30.18 18.65
C ALA A 244 0.83 30.93 19.74
N ARG A 245 0.10 31.61 20.67
CA ARG A 245 0.74 32.31 21.80
C ARG A 245 1.58 31.39 22.68
N ASN A 246 1.14 30.13 22.86
CA ASN A 246 1.88 29.05 23.52
C ASN A 246 2.05 27.92 22.53
N PRO A 247 3.14 27.93 21.73
CA PRO A 247 3.34 26.91 20.73
C PRO A 247 3.66 25.54 21.38
N PRO A 248 3.20 24.43 20.80
CA PRO A 248 3.46 23.11 21.34
C PRO A 248 4.95 22.76 21.23
N ARG A 249 5.47 22.08 22.25
CA ARG A 249 6.83 21.53 22.27
C ARG A 249 6.90 20.07 21.82
N ALA A 250 5.77 19.46 21.53
CA ALA A 250 5.68 18.12 20.96
C ALA A 250 4.53 18.06 19.97
N ILE A 251 4.79 17.45 18.81
CA ILE A 251 3.81 17.27 17.74
C ILE A 251 3.78 15.80 17.33
N PHE A 252 2.59 15.20 17.35
CA PHE A 252 2.30 13.94 16.68
C PHE A 252 1.70 14.21 15.31
N ALA A 253 2.40 13.83 14.25
CA ALA A 253 1.91 13.87 12.88
C ALA A 253 1.32 12.49 12.51
N SER A 254 0.07 12.47 12.05
CA SER A 254 -0.69 11.24 11.81
C SER A 254 -0.27 10.45 10.57
N SER A 255 0.78 10.89 9.86
CA SER A 255 1.48 10.15 8.80
C SER A 255 2.90 10.68 8.63
N ASP A 256 3.80 9.83 8.13
CA ASP A 256 5.16 10.25 7.78
C ASP A 256 5.14 11.36 6.72
N LEU A 257 4.19 11.28 5.78
CA LEU A 257 4.04 12.29 4.73
C LEU A 257 3.76 13.69 5.33
N GLN A 258 2.86 13.79 6.32
CA GLN A 258 2.64 15.05 7.04
C GLN A 258 3.83 15.43 7.93
N ALA A 259 4.50 14.45 8.56
CA ALA A 259 5.64 14.69 9.43
C ALA A 259 6.80 15.39 8.70
N VAL A 260 7.08 15.05 7.44
CA VAL A 260 8.05 15.77 6.60
C VAL A 260 7.68 17.25 6.47
N GLY A 261 6.39 17.55 6.29
CA GLY A 261 5.89 18.92 6.28
C GLY A 261 6.07 19.63 7.63
N VAL A 262 5.79 18.92 8.75
CA VAL A 262 5.99 19.42 10.11
C VAL A 262 7.47 19.75 10.35
N LEU A 263 8.39 18.85 10.02
CA LEU A 263 9.84 19.09 10.15
C LEU A 263 10.27 20.36 9.37
N ARG A 264 9.76 20.49 8.14
CA ARG A 264 10.05 21.69 7.31
C ARG A 264 9.50 22.97 7.94
N ALA A 265 8.30 22.95 8.55
CA ALA A 265 7.73 24.10 9.21
C ALA A 265 8.51 24.50 10.46
N VAL A 266 8.90 23.54 11.31
CA VAL A 266 9.75 23.77 12.47
C VAL A 266 11.07 24.44 12.04
N GLN A 267 11.77 23.88 11.06
CA GLN A 267 13.00 24.44 10.53
C GLN A 267 12.81 25.84 9.96
N SER A 268 11.72 26.08 9.18
CA SER A 268 11.44 27.39 8.60
C SER A 268 11.13 28.46 9.64
N SER A 269 10.69 28.05 10.83
CA SER A 269 10.45 28.92 11.99
C SER A 269 11.72 29.19 12.81
N GLY A 270 12.89 28.69 12.39
CA GLY A 270 14.15 28.82 13.10
C GLY A 270 14.25 27.93 14.35
N LEU A 271 13.35 26.95 14.50
CA LEU A 271 13.30 26.02 15.62
C LEU A 271 14.01 24.71 15.26
N ARG A 272 14.45 23.98 16.26
CA ARG A 272 15.20 22.72 16.13
C ARG A 272 14.36 21.56 16.61
N VAL A 273 14.49 20.43 15.89
CA VAL A 273 13.92 19.15 16.31
C VAL A 273 15.07 18.28 16.82
N PRO A 274 14.99 17.71 18.01
CA PRO A 274 13.90 17.74 19.00
C PRO A 274 14.00 18.87 20.03
N GLN A 275 15.08 19.68 20.05
CA GLN A 275 15.44 20.56 21.16
C GLN A 275 14.37 21.60 21.50
N ASP A 276 13.71 22.16 20.47
CA ASP A 276 12.67 23.17 20.64
C ASP A 276 11.26 22.55 20.47
N VAL A 277 11.13 21.60 19.52
CA VAL A 277 9.89 20.87 19.24
C VAL A 277 10.20 19.41 18.93
N ALA A 278 9.75 18.49 19.78
CA ALA A 278 9.80 17.06 19.48
C ALA A 278 8.74 16.68 18.42
N VAL A 279 9.09 15.80 17.48
CA VAL A 279 8.17 15.36 16.43
C VAL A 279 8.16 13.84 16.40
N VAL A 280 6.97 13.25 16.42
CA VAL A 280 6.76 11.81 16.18
C VAL A 280 5.73 11.62 15.07
N SER A 281 5.76 10.44 14.43
CA SER A 281 4.88 10.19 13.30
C SER A 281 4.23 8.81 13.32
N PHE A 282 3.50 8.53 12.26
CA PHE A 282 2.76 7.30 12.01
C PHE A 282 3.10 6.80 10.61
N ASP A 283 3.05 5.51 10.36
CA ASP A 283 3.32 4.68 9.19
C ASP A 283 4.66 3.93 9.29
N GLY A 284 5.78 4.60 9.54
CA GLY A 284 7.11 4.00 9.61
C GLY A 284 7.66 3.60 8.25
N THR A 285 7.40 4.43 7.24
CA THR A 285 7.94 4.27 5.89
C THR A 285 9.45 4.49 5.86
N MET A 286 10.10 4.11 4.76
CA MET A 286 11.53 4.37 4.58
C MET A 286 11.86 5.86 4.67
N GLU A 287 10.96 6.75 4.24
CA GLU A 287 11.15 8.20 4.32
C GLU A 287 11.43 8.68 5.75
N SER A 288 10.79 8.05 6.75
CA SER A 288 10.99 8.39 8.17
C SER A 288 12.41 8.15 8.69
N GLU A 289 13.16 7.26 8.06
CA GLU A 289 14.57 6.98 8.40
C GLU A 289 15.54 8.01 7.82
N PHE A 290 15.14 8.63 6.71
CA PHE A 290 15.98 9.57 5.94
C PHE A 290 15.62 11.04 6.16
N THR A 291 14.74 11.34 7.12
CA THR A 291 14.55 12.72 7.58
C THR A 291 15.72 13.20 8.44
N SER A 292 15.80 14.51 8.68
CA SER A 292 16.79 15.09 9.58
C SER A 292 16.07 15.95 10.65
N PRO A 293 16.05 15.47 11.93
CA PRO A 293 16.50 14.16 12.39
C PRO A 293 15.59 13.01 11.93
N PRO A 294 16.06 11.74 12.02
CA PRO A 294 15.24 10.57 11.75
C PRO A 294 14.03 10.49 12.69
N LEU A 295 12.84 10.16 12.14
CA LEU A 295 11.58 10.20 12.89
C LEU A 295 11.37 8.98 13.78
N THR A 296 10.99 9.23 15.03
CA THR A 296 10.37 8.25 15.92
C THR A 296 8.93 8.02 15.44
N VAL A 297 8.55 6.75 15.21
CA VAL A 297 7.30 6.43 14.54
C VAL A 297 6.57 5.23 15.14
N ALA A 298 5.23 5.24 15.05
CA ALA A 298 4.43 4.03 15.12
C ALA A 298 4.46 3.37 13.73
N ARG A 299 5.17 2.23 13.62
CA ARG A 299 5.39 1.53 12.34
C ARG A 299 4.30 0.51 12.09
N GLN A 300 3.69 0.58 10.91
CA GLN A 300 2.75 -0.40 10.41
C GLN A 300 3.50 -1.67 9.92
N PRO A 301 2.96 -2.88 10.16
CA PRO A 301 3.54 -4.14 9.67
C PRO A 301 3.14 -4.41 8.21
N VAL A 302 3.59 -3.55 7.29
CA VAL A 302 3.16 -3.51 5.87
C VAL A 302 3.36 -4.85 5.17
N ARG A 303 4.47 -5.55 5.46
CA ARG A 303 4.75 -6.85 4.85
C ARG A 303 3.73 -7.91 5.26
N GLU A 304 3.46 -8.02 6.55
CA GLU A 304 2.52 -8.98 7.12
C GLU A 304 1.10 -8.73 6.61
N MET A 305 0.72 -7.46 6.55
CA MET A 305 -0.57 -7.02 6.01
C MET A 305 -0.69 -7.36 4.52
N ALA A 306 0.32 -7.09 3.71
CA ALA A 306 0.33 -7.38 2.28
C ALA A 306 0.28 -8.88 1.99
N VAL A 307 1.07 -9.69 2.71
CA VAL A 307 1.04 -11.15 2.62
C VAL A 307 -0.35 -11.70 2.96
N SER A 308 -0.96 -11.18 4.03
CA SER A 308 -2.32 -11.55 4.41
C SER A 308 -3.34 -11.17 3.34
N ALA A 309 -3.28 -9.95 2.81
CA ALA A 309 -4.20 -9.49 1.78
C ALA A 309 -4.13 -10.35 0.51
N VAL A 310 -2.91 -10.66 0.02
CA VAL A 310 -2.71 -11.51 -1.17
C VAL A 310 -3.22 -12.93 -0.90
N ARG A 311 -2.96 -13.50 0.27
CA ARG A 311 -3.46 -14.84 0.62
C ARG A 311 -4.98 -14.87 0.66
N THR A 312 -5.59 -13.86 1.28
CA THR A 312 -7.03 -13.77 1.42
C THR A 312 -7.71 -13.60 0.07
N VAL A 313 -7.24 -12.70 -0.78
CA VAL A 313 -7.83 -12.47 -2.11
C VAL A 313 -7.69 -13.68 -3.05
N LEU A 314 -6.66 -14.52 -2.86
CA LEU A 314 -6.45 -15.75 -3.64
C LEU A 314 -7.12 -16.99 -3.04
N SER A 315 -7.64 -16.92 -1.81
CA SER A 315 -8.37 -18.04 -1.22
C SER A 315 -9.72 -18.19 -1.91
N ALA A 316 -10.04 -19.43 -2.35
CA ALA A 316 -11.29 -19.75 -3.06
C ALA A 316 -12.55 -19.61 -2.19
N THR A 317 -12.42 -19.19 -0.95
CA THR A 317 -13.52 -19.07 0.00
C THR A 317 -14.15 -17.68 -0.13
N THR A 318 -15.15 -17.58 -0.97
CA THR A 318 -15.94 -16.36 -1.23
C THR A 318 -16.77 -15.85 -0.03
N ALA A 319 -16.60 -16.44 1.15
CA ALA A 319 -17.44 -16.19 2.32
C ALA A 319 -16.64 -15.66 3.51
N ASN A 320 -15.77 -14.70 3.35
CA ASN A 320 -15.01 -14.23 4.50
C ASN A 320 -15.20 -12.73 4.75
N GLU A 321 -16.17 -12.44 5.60
CA GLU A 321 -16.22 -11.19 6.39
C GLU A 321 -15.14 -11.24 7.50
N SER A 322 -13.92 -11.72 7.17
CA SER A 322 -12.84 -11.79 8.14
C SER A 322 -12.12 -10.44 8.20
N HIS A 323 -11.92 -9.97 9.40
CA HIS A 323 -11.03 -8.83 9.66
C HIS A 323 -9.76 -9.32 10.35
N GLN A 324 -8.60 -8.98 9.79
CA GLN A 324 -7.32 -9.31 10.39
C GLN A 324 -6.62 -8.02 10.83
N THR A 325 -6.37 -7.92 12.12
CA THR A 325 -5.66 -6.79 12.73
C THR A 325 -4.24 -7.23 13.10
N PHE A 326 -3.25 -6.44 12.71
CA PHE A 326 -1.84 -6.68 13.03
C PHE A 326 -1.35 -5.66 14.08
N PRO A 327 -0.51 -6.08 15.04
CA PRO A 327 0.07 -5.15 15.98
C PRO A 327 1.08 -4.23 15.29
N MET A 328 1.13 -2.98 15.73
CA MET A 328 2.14 -2.01 15.31
C MET A 328 3.37 -2.07 16.21
N SER A 329 4.48 -1.49 15.77
CA SER A 329 5.70 -1.39 16.55
C SER A 329 6.13 0.07 16.72
N LEU A 330 6.54 0.44 17.94
CA LEU A 330 7.19 1.72 18.20
C LEU A 330 8.66 1.63 17.78
N VAL A 331 9.07 2.49 16.85
CA VAL A 331 10.46 2.62 16.42
C VAL A 331 10.98 3.96 16.91
N ILE A 332 11.88 3.91 17.88
CA ILE A 332 12.46 5.09 18.53
C ILE A 332 13.68 5.55 17.72
N ARG A 333 13.72 6.86 17.42
CA ARG A 333 14.82 7.56 16.76
C ARG A 333 15.03 8.94 17.42
N GLU A 334 15.73 9.83 16.74
CA GLU A 334 16.20 11.08 17.34
C GLU A 334 15.14 12.18 17.45
N SER A 335 14.10 12.16 16.65
CA SER A 335 13.13 13.27 16.55
C SER A 335 12.27 13.50 17.79
N CYS A 336 12.18 12.51 18.69
CA CYS A 336 11.50 12.64 19.98
C CYS A 336 12.38 13.18 21.11
N GLY A 337 13.72 13.15 20.93
CA GLY A 337 14.71 13.50 21.97
C GLY A 337 15.53 12.33 22.49
N CYS A 338 15.26 11.11 22.05
CA CYS A 338 16.13 9.98 22.32
C CYS A 338 17.47 10.13 21.57
N PRO A 339 18.59 9.63 22.13
CA PRO A 339 19.85 9.58 21.40
C PRO A 339 19.73 8.66 20.17
N ALA A 340 20.57 8.91 19.17
CA ALA A 340 20.71 7.96 18.06
C ALA A 340 20.96 6.57 18.61
N ALA A 341 20.11 5.61 18.29
CA ALA A 341 20.41 4.21 18.57
C ALA A 341 21.73 3.88 17.86
N ASP A 342 22.68 3.25 18.55
CA ASP A 342 23.88 2.70 17.92
C ASP A 342 23.42 1.77 16.80
N VAL A 343 23.41 2.29 15.58
CA VAL A 343 23.16 1.52 14.38
C VAL A 343 24.45 0.69 14.17
N SER A 344 24.56 -0.40 14.92
CA SER A 344 25.49 -1.46 14.54
C SER A 344 24.98 -1.98 13.19
N VAL A 345 25.56 -1.44 12.13
CA VAL A 345 25.41 -1.91 10.77
C VAL A 345 25.73 -3.39 10.79
N ARG A 346 24.71 -4.26 10.81
CA ARG A 346 24.87 -5.64 10.42
C ARG A 346 24.94 -5.63 8.89
N VAL A 347 26.18 -5.63 8.40
CA VAL A 347 26.53 -5.90 7.01
C VAL A 347 26.18 -7.36 6.68
#